data_6cae4803e4ee46679ade2099cd6b9b9e
#
_entry.id   6cae4803e4ee46679ade2099cd6b9b9e
#
_cell.length_a   1.000
_cell.length_b   1.000
_cell.length_c   1.000
_cell.angle_alpha   90.00
_cell.angle_beta   90.00
_cell.angle_gamma   90.00
#
_symmetry.space_group_name_H-M   'P 1'
#
loop_
_entity.id
_entity.type
_entity.pdbx_description
1 polymer ?
#
loop_
_entity_poly.entity_id
_entity_poly.type
_entity_poly.pdbx_seq_one_letter_code
_entity_poly.pdbx_strand_id
1 'polypeptide(L)' 'RSEDKALLEEGIKWIDLLCMSTNEYSSKAKLMNSKALLQIKIGDTEGAAKSKVEEEQYMQEGQKKRNERLMRIRNNS' A
#
# COMPACT_ATOMS: atom_id res chain seq x y z
N ARG A 1 -25.05 -4.38 -3.33
CA ARG A 1 -25.46 -4.85 -4.65
C ARG A 1 -24.31 -5.63 -5.27
N SER A 2 -24.62 -6.70 -5.97
CA SER A 2 -23.61 -7.58 -6.55
C SER A 2 -22.73 -6.89 -7.60
N GLU A 3 -23.29 -5.96 -8.34
CA GLU A 3 -22.57 -5.20 -9.36
C GLU A 3 -21.47 -4.35 -8.75
N ASP A 4 -21.78 -3.69 -7.64
CA ASP A 4 -20.83 -2.85 -6.93
C ASP A 4 -19.68 -3.68 -6.37
N LYS A 5 -19.98 -4.88 -5.88
CA LYS A 5 -18.96 -5.77 -5.35
C LYS A 5 -17.97 -6.21 -6.44
N ALA A 6 -18.48 -6.55 -7.62
CA ALA A 6 -17.64 -6.95 -8.75
C ALA A 6 -16.71 -5.82 -9.17
N LEU A 7 -17.21 -4.59 -9.22
CA LEU A 7 -16.39 -3.41 -9.55
C LEU A 7 -15.32 -3.16 -8.50
N LEU A 8 -15.67 -3.34 -7.23
CA LEU A 8 -14.72 -3.15 -6.14
C LEU A 8 -13.62 -4.20 -6.18
N GLU A 9 -13.97 -5.45 -6.47
CA GLU A 9 -12.99 -6.53 -6.62
C GLU A 9 -12.05 -6.27 -7.79
N GLU A 10 -12.57 -5.76 -8.89
CA GLU A 10 -11.75 -5.40 -10.04
C GLU A 10 -10.80 -4.26 -9.68
N GLY A 11 -11.27 -3.27 -8.92
CA GLY A 11 -10.43 -2.20 -8.42
C GLY A 11 -9.28 -2.73 -7.57
N ILE A 12 -9.53 -3.71 -6.72
CA ILE A 12 -8.51 -4.34 -5.90
C ILE A 12 -7.42 -4.99 -6.78
N LYS A 13 -7.84 -5.69 -7.85
CA LYS A 13 -6.89 -6.30 -8.79
C LYS A 13 -6.02 -5.25 -9.45
N TRP A 14 -6.60 -4.12 -9.86
CA TRP A 14 -5.85 -3.01 -10.45
C TRP A 14 -4.83 -2.44 -9.47
N ILE A 15 -5.23 -2.29 -8.21
CA ILE A 15 -4.33 -1.80 -7.17
C ILE A 15 -3.14 -2.74 -7.00
N ASP A 16 -3.38 -4.06 -6.97
CA ASP A 16 -2.30 -5.03 -6.87
C ASP A 16 -1.32 -4.93 -8.04
N LEU A 17 -1.83 -4.79 -9.25
CA LEU A 17 -1.00 -4.63 -10.44
C LEU A 17 -0.17 -3.35 -10.38
N LEU A 18 -0.79 -2.24 -9.97
CA LEU A 18 -0.09 -0.97 -9.82
C LEU A 18 0.99 -1.06 -8.74
N CYS A 19 0.70 -1.73 -7.65
CA CYS A 19 1.65 -1.92 -6.57
C CYS A 19 2.88 -2.71 -7.05
N MET A 20 2.67 -3.74 -7.87
CA MET A 20 3.75 -4.53 -8.44
C MET A 20 4.63 -3.73 -9.40
N SER A 21 4.05 -2.79 -10.12
CA SER A 21 4.81 -1.97 -11.09
C SER A 21 5.42 -0.72 -10.49
N THR A 22 5.12 -0.41 -9.23
CA THR A 22 5.63 0.78 -8.56
C THR A 22 6.83 0.43 -7.69
N ASN A 23 7.88 1.24 -7.78
CA ASN A 23 9.10 1.05 -7.00
C ASN A 23 9.19 1.96 -5.77
N GLU A 24 8.28 2.92 -5.65
CA GLU A 24 8.27 3.86 -4.54
C GLU A 24 7.44 3.32 -3.38
N TYR A 25 8.03 3.28 -2.18
CA TYR A 25 7.34 2.77 -0.99
C TYR A 25 6.16 3.65 -0.58
N SER A 26 6.27 4.96 -0.74
CA SER A 26 5.16 5.86 -0.42
C SER A 26 3.94 5.61 -1.31
N SER A 27 4.19 5.34 -2.59
CA SER A 27 3.12 5.01 -3.53
C SER A 27 2.49 3.66 -3.20
N LYS A 28 3.32 2.68 -2.86
CA LYS A 28 2.82 1.36 -2.45
C LYS A 28 1.94 1.46 -1.21
N ALA A 29 2.35 2.28 -0.24
CA ALA A 29 1.56 2.50 0.98
C ALA A 29 0.19 3.09 0.66
N LYS A 30 0.14 4.08 -0.24
CA LYS A 30 -1.12 4.68 -0.67
C LYS A 30 -2.02 3.67 -1.36
N LEU A 31 -1.44 2.83 -2.21
CA LEU A 31 -2.18 1.78 -2.91
C LEU A 31 -2.77 0.77 -1.92
N MET A 32 -1.99 0.38 -0.92
CA MET A 32 -2.49 -0.54 0.11
C MET A 32 -3.62 0.08 0.93
N ASN A 33 -3.56 1.37 1.21
CA ASN A 33 -4.64 2.08 1.89
C ASN A 33 -5.93 2.03 1.06
N SER A 34 -5.83 2.31 -0.24
CA SER A 34 -6.96 2.24 -1.15
C SER A 34 -7.53 0.82 -1.22
N LYS A 35 -6.65 -0.18 -1.29
CA LYS A 35 -7.04 -1.58 -1.30
C LYS A 35 -7.83 -1.94 -0.04
N ALA A 36 -7.34 -1.51 1.13
CA ALA A 36 -8.01 -1.77 2.40
C ALA A 36 -9.41 -1.17 2.43
N LEU A 37 -9.58 0.05 1.92
CA LEU A 37 -10.88 0.70 1.86
C LEU A 37 -11.86 -0.07 0.99
N LEU A 38 -11.40 -0.55 -0.16
CA LEU A 38 -12.22 -1.36 -1.05
C LEU A 38 -12.60 -2.69 -0.40
N GLN A 39 -11.67 -3.31 0.29
CA GLN A 39 -11.90 -4.56 0.98
C GLN A 39 -12.94 -4.41 2.08
N ILE A 40 -12.91 -3.31 2.81
CA ILE A 40 -13.92 -3.00 3.83
C ILE A 40 -15.31 -2.90 3.17
N LYS A 41 -15.38 -2.25 2.02
CA LYS A 41 -16.65 -2.08 1.30
C LYS A 41 -17.26 -3.40 0.85
N ILE A 42 -16.44 -4.38 0.48
CA ILE A 42 -16.93 -5.70 0.06
C ILE A 42 -17.12 -6.66 1.24
N GLY A 43 -16.83 -6.21 2.45
CA GLY A 43 -16.96 -7.02 3.65
C GLY A 43 -15.78 -7.90 3.99
N ASP A 44 -14.65 -7.71 3.31
CA ASP A 44 -13.43 -8.48 3.55
C ASP A 44 -12.58 -7.77 4.61
N THR A 45 -13.01 -7.85 5.86
CA THR A 45 -12.34 -7.17 6.97
C THR A 45 -10.97 -7.77 7.28
N GLU A 46 -10.81 -9.08 7.09
CA GLU A 46 -9.51 -9.72 7.31
C GLU A 46 -8.50 -9.28 6.25
N GLY A 47 -8.91 -9.22 4.98
CA GLY A 47 -8.07 -8.73 3.91
C GLY A 47 -7.70 -7.26 4.12
N ALA A 48 -8.66 -6.46 4.57
CA ALA A 48 -8.42 -5.05 4.88
C ALA A 48 -7.39 -4.89 5.98
N ALA A 49 -7.47 -5.70 7.02
CA ALA A 49 -6.50 -5.67 8.11
C ALA A 49 -5.08 -6.00 7.62
N LYS A 50 -4.96 -7.00 6.74
CA LYS A 50 -3.68 -7.36 6.12
C LYS A 50 -3.13 -6.24 5.26
N SER A 51 -4.00 -5.59 4.48
CA SER A 51 -3.59 -4.48 3.63
C SER A 51 -3.09 -3.30 4.46
N LYS A 52 -3.71 -3.05 5.60
CA LYS A 52 -3.26 -2.00 6.52
C LYS A 52 -1.90 -2.30 7.11
N VAL A 53 -1.64 -3.56 7.45
CA VAL A 53 -0.33 -3.99 7.93
C VAL A 53 0.73 -3.76 6.85
N GLU A 54 0.43 -4.13 5.61
CA GLU A 54 1.34 -3.92 4.49
C GLU A 54 1.59 -2.44 4.25
N GLU A 55 0.55 -1.62 4.33
CA GLU A 55 0.68 -0.16 4.22
C GLU A 55 1.69 0.36 5.23
N GLU A 56 1.54 -0.05 6.47
CA GLU A 56 2.43 0.38 7.55
C GLU A 56 3.86 -0.09 7.31
N GLN A 57 4.04 -1.33 6.84
CA GLN A 57 5.35 -1.86 6.51
C GLN A 57 6.02 -1.05 5.40
N TYR A 58 5.28 -0.70 4.35
CA TYR A 58 5.83 0.11 3.27
C TYR A 58 6.22 1.51 3.76
N MET A 59 5.42 2.09 4.63
CA MET A 59 5.72 3.40 5.21
C MET A 59 7.01 3.34 6.03
N GLN A 60 7.18 2.31 6.85
CA GLN A 60 8.38 2.11 7.66
C GLN A 60 9.61 1.87 6.79
N GLU A 61 9.47 1.05 5.75
CA GLU A 61 10.58 0.79 4.82
C GLU A 61 11.01 2.05 4.09
N GLY A 62 10.05 2.84 3.62
CA GLY A 62 10.34 4.10 2.95
C GLY A 62 11.05 5.08 3.87
N GLN A 63 10.60 5.16 5.11
CA GLN A 63 11.20 6.03 6.11
C GLN A 63 12.61 5.58 6.46
N LYS A 64 12.82 4.28 6.59
CA LYS A 64 14.14 3.70 6.87
C LYS A 64 15.14 4.04 5.76
N LYS A 65 14.73 3.89 4.50
CA LYS A 65 15.60 4.23 3.37
C LYS A 65 15.93 5.71 3.34
N ARG A 66 14.96 6.56 3.65
CA ARG A 66 15.19 8.00 3.74
C ARG A 66 16.21 8.32 4.82
N ASN A 67 16.08 7.70 5.98
CA ASN A 67 17.00 7.92 7.10
C ASN A 67 18.40 7.44 6.76
N GLU A 68 18.53 6.30 6.10
CA GLU A 68 19.83 5.80 5.65
C GLU A 68 20.51 6.77 4.70
N ARG A 69 19.74 7.34 3.76
CA ARG A 69 20.25 8.31 2.81
C ARG A 69 20.74 9.57 3.52
N LEU A 70 19.96 10.06 4.48
CA LEU A 70 20.34 11.24 5.27
C LEU A 70 21.59 10.98 6.10
N MET A 71 21.73 9.79 6.68
CA MET A 71 22.92 9.42 7.44
C MET A 71 24.16 9.37 6.57
N ARG A 72 24.06 8.87 5.33
CA ARG A 72 25.17 8.86 4.39
C ARG A 72 25.64 10.28 4.06
N ILE A 73 24.71 11.17 3.79
CA ILE A 73 25.01 12.57 3.49
C ILE A 73 25.71 13.21 4.68
N ARG A 74 25.21 12.95 5.89
CA ARG A 74 25.78 13.49 7.11
C ARG A 74 27.20 12.98 7.36
N ASN A 75 27.45 11.69 7.11
CA ASN A 75 28.77 11.08 7.31
C ASN A 75 29.78 11.53 6.28
N ASN A 76 29.34 11.93 5.09
CA ASN A 76 30.23 12.38 4.02
C ASN A 76 30.54 13.89 4.08
N SER A 77 29.84 14.61 4.92
CA SER A 77 30.07 16.03 5.10
C SER A 77 30.96 16.27 6.33
#